data_aa4d805944f05a2b2ba17023b892c79e
#
_entry.id   aa4d805944f05a2b2ba17023b892c79e
#
_cell.length_a   1.000
_cell.length_b   1.000
_cell.length_c   1.000
_cell.angle_alpha   90.00
_cell.angle_beta   90.00
_cell.angle_gamma   90.00
#
_symmetry.space_group_name_H-M   'P 1'
#
loop_
_entity.id
_entity.type
_entity.pdbx_description
1 polymer ?
#
loop_
_entity_poly.entity_id
_entity_poly.type
_entity_poly.pdbx_seq_one_letter_code
_entity_poly.pdbx_strand_id
1 'polypeptide(L)'
;NKNSKAIYEKNKFIFADSFKFIRNENILNANGNVEIKDSLKNYIITGENFTYYKENEKIITKGRTEAFLQSKYKITSSDIVFLIKEDNLSSIKKTKIEDNNSQVYFTENFKYSINKEIFKGEKVLIITNYKLPKSDKFFFENAIINLKDQRFIAKDTEIEIHKDIFDNTENDPRIKGVSSEGNENYTVLNKGVFTSCKKNDNCPPWAIQSKTIKHDKIKKTLNYDN
;
A
#
# COMPACT_ATOMS: atom_id res chain seq x y z
N ASN A 1 25.90 -5.64 16.50
CA ASN A 1 25.37 -5.80 17.85
C ASN A 1 24.68 -4.49 18.23
N LYS A 2 23.34 -4.52 18.42
CA LYS A 2 22.56 -3.40 18.94
C LYS A 2 22.95 -3.19 20.40
N ASN A 3 23.75 -2.18 20.68
CA ASN A 3 24.39 -2.00 22.01
C ASN A 3 23.58 -1.11 22.95
N SER A 4 22.59 -0.37 22.48
CA SER A 4 21.85 0.60 23.29
C SER A 4 20.35 0.45 23.14
N LYS A 5 19.61 0.70 24.24
CA LYS A 5 18.15 0.59 24.31
C LYS A 5 17.56 1.81 25.00
N ALA A 6 16.55 2.41 24.39
CA ALA A 6 15.72 3.44 25.02
C ALA A 6 14.29 2.93 25.16
N ILE A 7 13.63 3.26 26.27
CA ILE A 7 12.22 2.97 26.52
C ILE A 7 11.49 4.29 26.42
N TYR A 8 10.56 4.43 25.50
CA TYR A 8 9.79 5.67 25.34
C TYR A 8 8.35 5.55 25.83
N GLU A 9 7.85 4.32 25.96
CA GLU A 9 6.56 3.98 26.55
C GLU A 9 6.58 2.53 27.05
N LYS A 10 5.62 2.14 27.91
CA LYS A 10 5.49 0.76 28.35
C LYS A 10 5.33 -0.19 27.15
N ASN A 11 6.19 -1.21 27.05
CA ASN A 11 6.28 -2.18 25.97
C ASN A 11 6.69 -1.61 24.59
N LYS A 12 7.18 -0.37 24.53
CA LYS A 12 7.71 0.26 23.31
C LYS A 12 9.17 0.60 23.48
N PHE A 13 9.99 0.10 22.57
CA PHE A 13 11.45 0.14 22.67
C PHE A 13 12.04 0.71 21.38
N ILE A 14 13.10 1.49 21.54
CA ILE A 14 14.00 1.88 20.45
C ILE A 14 15.36 1.25 20.76
N PHE A 15 15.89 0.51 19.79
CA PHE A 15 17.25 -0.01 19.79
C PHE A 15 18.07 0.73 18.74
N ALA A 16 19.33 1.01 19.02
CA ALA A 16 20.25 1.64 18.07
C ALA A 16 21.71 1.37 18.48
N ASP A 17 22.65 1.64 17.59
CA ASP A 17 24.07 1.60 17.94
C ASP A 17 24.45 2.78 18.82
N SER A 18 23.83 3.97 18.62
CA SER A 18 24.07 5.14 19.43
C SER A 18 22.84 6.03 19.58
N PHE A 19 22.78 6.77 20.71
CA PHE A 19 21.76 7.76 21.00
C PHE A 19 22.38 9.11 21.33
N LYS A 20 21.73 10.20 20.87
CA LYS A 20 22.03 11.57 21.28
C LYS A 20 20.76 12.26 21.74
N PHE A 21 20.67 12.63 23.01
CA PHE A 21 19.53 13.37 23.55
C PHE A 21 19.83 14.86 23.63
N ILE A 22 18.98 15.68 23.02
CA ILE A 22 19.05 17.15 23.02
C ILE A 22 18.00 17.64 24.01
N ARG A 23 18.43 17.95 25.26
CA ARG A 23 17.53 18.23 26.39
C ARG A 23 16.65 19.46 26.20
N ASN A 24 17.21 20.56 25.69
CA ASN A 24 16.50 21.82 25.47
C ASN A 24 15.40 21.73 24.39
N GLU A 25 15.48 20.73 23.53
CA GLU A 25 14.52 20.51 22.41
C GLU A 25 13.64 19.28 22.63
N ASN A 26 13.88 18.49 23.69
CA ASN A 26 13.22 17.23 23.94
C ASN A 26 13.29 16.24 22.74
N ILE A 27 14.47 16.22 22.05
CA ILE A 27 14.71 15.41 20.87
C ILE A 27 15.69 14.27 21.20
N LEU A 28 15.33 13.03 20.79
CA LEU A 28 16.22 11.88 20.83
C LEU A 28 16.57 11.45 19.40
N ASN A 29 17.84 11.54 19.05
CA ASN A 29 18.37 10.97 17.80
C ASN A 29 18.92 9.57 18.07
N ALA A 30 18.49 8.60 17.28
CA ALA A 30 18.98 7.23 17.27
C ALA A 30 19.66 6.95 15.93
N ASN A 31 20.88 6.42 15.96
CA ASN A 31 21.69 6.22 14.76
C ASN A 31 22.32 4.82 14.74
N GLY A 32 22.36 4.23 13.56
CA GLY A 32 22.92 2.92 13.27
C GLY A 32 21.98 1.78 13.69
N ASN A 33 21.58 0.95 12.75
CA ASN A 33 20.77 -0.25 12.97
C ASN A 33 19.54 0.00 13.86
N VAL A 34 18.85 1.12 13.64
CA VAL A 34 17.73 1.54 14.49
C VAL A 34 16.54 0.59 14.29
N GLU A 35 15.95 0.15 15.41
CA GLU A 35 14.73 -0.64 15.45
C GLU A 35 13.77 -0.10 16.49
N ILE A 36 12.54 0.19 16.09
CA ILE A 36 11.41 0.46 16.98
C ILE A 36 10.55 -0.79 17.02
N LYS A 37 10.19 -1.21 18.24
CA LYS A 37 9.35 -2.39 18.45
C LYS A 37 8.23 -2.07 19.43
N ASP A 38 7.00 -2.44 19.05
CA ASP A 38 5.85 -2.52 19.94
C ASP A 38 5.33 -3.95 19.93
N SER A 39 5.47 -4.63 21.06
CA SER A 39 5.09 -6.03 21.20
C SER A 39 3.57 -6.22 21.36
N LEU A 40 2.84 -5.18 21.79
CA LEU A 40 1.39 -5.23 21.95
C LEU A 40 0.67 -5.06 20.61
N LYS A 41 1.13 -4.09 19.80
CA LYS A 41 0.55 -3.80 18.48
C LYS A 41 1.20 -4.61 17.37
N ASN A 42 2.21 -5.43 17.69
CA ASN A 42 2.92 -6.30 16.78
C ASN A 42 3.44 -5.56 15.53
N TYR A 43 4.25 -4.51 15.75
CA TYR A 43 4.99 -3.88 14.67
C TYR A 43 6.47 -3.74 14.99
N ILE A 44 7.29 -3.72 13.94
CA ILE A 44 8.72 -3.45 13.98
C ILE A 44 9.04 -2.47 12.86
N ILE A 45 9.72 -1.35 13.16
CA ILE A 45 10.17 -0.36 12.18
C ILE A 45 11.69 -0.30 12.25
N THR A 46 12.37 -0.48 11.12
CA THR A 46 13.84 -0.53 11.04
C THR A 46 14.37 0.49 10.04
N GLY A 47 15.58 1.01 10.31
CA GLY A 47 16.30 1.94 9.45
C GLY A 47 17.60 2.40 10.07
N GLU A 48 18.26 3.39 9.47
CA GLU A 48 19.59 3.86 9.91
C GLU A 48 19.54 5.04 10.87
N ASN A 49 18.62 5.99 10.64
CA ASN A 49 18.58 7.24 11.41
C ASN A 49 17.15 7.61 11.74
N PHE A 50 16.86 7.71 13.04
CA PHE A 50 15.54 8.09 13.54
C PHE A 50 15.66 9.27 14.48
N THR A 51 14.72 10.20 14.38
CA THR A 51 14.58 11.34 15.30
C THR A 51 13.22 11.25 15.98
N TYR A 52 13.23 11.12 17.30
CA TYR A 52 12.03 11.12 18.14
C TYR A 52 11.84 12.50 18.78
N TYR A 53 10.71 13.12 18.47
CA TYR A 53 10.23 14.38 19.04
C TYR A 53 9.24 14.07 20.17
N LYS A 54 9.70 14.19 21.41
CA LYS A 54 8.92 13.78 22.59
C LYS A 54 7.64 14.60 22.76
N GLU A 55 7.67 15.91 22.52
CA GLU A 55 6.51 16.80 22.68
C GLU A 55 5.35 16.44 21.76
N ASN A 56 5.65 16.06 20.52
CA ASN A 56 4.65 15.73 19.51
C ASN A 56 4.41 14.23 19.39
N GLU A 57 5.09 13.40 20.19
CA GLU A 57 5.10 11.93 20.09
C GLU A 57 5.25 11.46 18.64
N LYS A 58 6.21 12.08 17.94
CA LYS A 58 6.45 11.85 16.52
C LYS A 58 7.86 11.29 16.30
N ILE A 59 7.96 10.28 15.45
CA ILE A 59 9.23 9.78 14.96
C ILE A 59 9.34 10.09 13.47
N ILE A 60 10.51 10.60 13.06
CA ILE A 60 10.85 10.78 11.65
C ILE A 60 12.06 9.90 11.37
N THR A 61 11.96 9.07 10.33
CA THR A 61 13.08 8.30 9.82
C THR A 61 13.76 9.06 8.68
N LYS A 62 15.05 8.83 8.47
CA LYS A 62 15.79 9.41 7.36
C LYS A 62 16.38 8.29 6.50
N GLY A 63 16.08 8.33 5.20
CA GLY A 63 16.52 7.31 4.25
C GLY A 63 15.62 6.07 4.28
N ARG A 64 16.12 4.98 3.72
CA ARG A 64 15.38 3.72 3.60
C ARG A 64 14.91 3.21 4.95
N THR A 65 13.64 2.90 5.03
CA THR A 65 12.96 2.42 6.23
C THR A 65 12.07 1.24 5.86
N GLU A 66 12.08 0.22 6.70
CA GLU A 66 11.19 -0.93 6.57
C GLU A 66 10.30 -1.01 7.80
N ALA A 67 9.00 -1.22 7.60
CA ALA A 67 8.04 -1.45 8.67
C ALA A 67 7.35 -2.79 8.47
N PHE A 68 7.44 -3.66 9.48
CA PHE A 68 6.75 -4.95 9.53
C PHE A 68 5.55 -4.79 10.46
N LEU A 69 4.36 -4.99 9.93
CA LEU A 69 3.11 -4.70 10.62
C LEU A 69 2.27 -5.97 10.76
N GLN A 70 1.91 -6.30 12.01
CA GLN A 70 1.02 -7.41 12.35
C GLN A 70 1.41 -8.76 11.72
N SER A 71 2.70 -8.95 11.42
CA SER A 71 3.23 -10.14 10.72
C SER A 71 2.57 -10.41 9.34
N LYS A 72 1.85 -9.42 8.77
CA LYS A 72 1.12 -9.55 7.50
C LYS A 72 1.68 -8.66 6.40
N TYR A 73 2.15 -7.47 6.75
CA TYR A 73 2.55 -6.46 5.78
C TYR A 73 3.99 -6.03 6.01
N LYS A 74 4.75 -5.92 4.92
CA LYS A 74 6.06 -5.29 4.89
C LYS A 74 5.96 -4.01 4.06
N ILE A 75 6.16 -2.85 4.69
CA ILE A 75 6.24 -1.55 4.02
C ILE A 75 7.72 -1.20 3.85
N THR A 76 8.15 -0.89 2.65
CA THR A 76 9.48 -0.35 2.34
C THR A 76 9.30 1.04 1.74
N SER A 77 9.85 2.06 2.39
CA SER A 77 9.78 3.45 1.99
C SER A 77 11.03 4.22 2.39
N SER A 78 11.01 5.54 2.26
CA SER A 78 12.01 6.46 2.80
C SER A 78 11.32 7.58 3.56
N ASP A 79 12.05 8.16 4.54
CA ASP A 79 11.60 9.36 5.25
C ASP A 79 10.19 9.22 5.83
N ILE A 80 9.95 8.11 6.52
CA ILE A 80 8.65 7.82 7.15
C ILE A 80 8.43 8.75 8.34
N VAL A 81 7.23 9.30 8.44
CA VAL A 81 6.71 9.99 9.62
C VAL A 81 5.77 9.04 10.35
N PHE A 82 6.08 8.75 11.61
CA PHE A 82 5.25 7.95 12.50
C PHE A 82 4.68 8.82 13.63
N LEU A 83 3.37 9.03 13.62
CA LEU A 83 2.62 9.70 14.67
C LEU A 83 2.14 8.64 15.66
N ILE A 84 2.82 8.55 16.81
CA ILE A 84 2.68 7.46 17.79
C ILE A 84 1.27 7.42 18.39
N LYS A 85 0.75 8.58 18.84
CA LYS A 85 -0.61 8.67 19.42
C LYS A 85 -1.70 8.24 18.45
N GLU A 86 -1.54 8.57 17.18
CA GLU A 86 -2.52 8.30 16.14
C GLU A 86 -2.35 6.90 15.53
N ASP A 87 -1.24 6.21 15.83
CA ASP A 87 -0.81 4.98 15.17
C ASP A 87 -0.79 5.09 13.63
N ASN A 88 -0.30 6.23 13.14
CA ASN A 88 -0.25 6.54 11.73
C ASN A 88 1.18 6.58 11.19
N LEU A 89 1.44 5.80 10.16
CA LEU A 89 2.63 5.87 9.31
C LEU A 89 2.30 6.63 8.04
N SER A 90 3.21 7.49 7.59
CA SER A 90 3.07 8.18 6.30
C SER A 90 4.43 8.48 5.67
N SER A 91 4.46 8.58 4.35
CA SER A 91 5.58 9.14 3.58
C SER A 91 5.06 9.70 2.27
N ILE A 92 5.75 10.73 1.76
CA ILE A 92 5.56 11.31 0.43
C ILE A 92 6.53 10.72 -0.60
N LYS A 93 7.20 9.64 -0.24
CA LYS A 93 8.19 8.96 -1.09
C LYS A 93 7.60 7.68 -1.67
N LYS A 94 8.16 7.25 -2.80
CA LYS A 94 7.80 5.97 -3.41
C LYS A 94 7.88 4.85 -2.40
N THR A 95 6.80 4.12 -2.29
CA THR A 95 6.62 3.09 -1.27
C THR A 95 6.20 1.80 -1.92
N LYS A 96 6.74 0.69 -1.42
CA LYS A 96 6.34 -0.67 -1.75
C LYS A 96 5.76 -1.32 -0.50
N ILE A 97 4.59 -1.96 -0.65
CA ILE A 97 3.96 -2.77 0.40
C ILE A 97 3.81 -4.18 -0.14
N GLU A 98 4.23 -5.15 0.63
CA GLU A 98 4.11 -6.59 0.33
C GLU A 98 3.23 -7.24 1.39
N ASP A 99 2.26 -8.03 0.96
CA ASP A 99 1.45 -8.84 1.87
C ASP A 99 1.80 -10.33 1.80
N ASN A 100 1.22 -11.12 2.71
CA ASN A 100 1.45 -12.56 2.75
C ASN A 100 0.70 -13.32 1.64
N ASN A 101 -0.20 -12.65 0.90
CA ASN A 101 -1.00 -13.24 -0.18
C ASN A 101 -0.37 -13.04 -1.55
N SER A 102 0.93 -12.72 -1.61
CA SER A 102 1.65 -12.43 -2.86
C SER A 102 1.08 -11.22 -3.62
N GLN A 103 0.41 -10.30 -2.94
CA GLN A 103 0.05 -9.01 -3.51
C GLN A 103 1.12 -7.97 -3.18
N VAL A 104 1.39 -7.10 -4.14
CA VAL A 104 2.32 -5.98 -3.96
C VAL A 104 1.63 -4.68 -4.36
N TYR A 105 1.79 -3.68 -3.52
CA TYR A 105 1.29 -2.33 -3.74
C TYR A 105 2.47 -1.39 -3.94
N PHE A 106 2.43 -0.57 -4.97
CA PHE A 106 3.34 0.55 -5.18
C PHE A 106 2.55 1.85 -5.12
N THR A 107 3.10 2.88 -4.49
CA THR A 107 2.46 4.20 -4.38
C THR A 107 3.52 5.29 -4.31
N GLU A 108 3.19 6.50 -4.75
CA GLU A 108 4.08 7.66 -4.63
C GLU A 108 3.95 8.38 -3.29
N ASN A 109 2.81 8.23 -2.62
CA ASN A 109 2.47 8.86 -1.36
C ASN A 109 1.54 7.93 -0.58
N PHE A 110 1.72 7.81 0.73
CA PHE A 110 0.83 6.99 1.55
C PHE A 110 0.61 7.53 2.95
N LYS A 111 -0.54 7.15 3.51
CA LYS A 111 -0.86 7.21 4.94
C LYS A 111 -1.49 5.88 5.34
N TYR A 112 -0.97 5.25 6.38
CA TYR A 112 -1.46 3.99 6.91
C TYR A 112 -1.79 4.11 8.39
N SER A 113 -3.01 3.73 8.76
CA SER A 113 -3.46 3.64 10.15
C SER A 113 -3.31 2.21 10.65
N ILE A 114 -2.39 1.98 11.58
CA ILE A 114 -2.07 0.64 12.12
C ILE A 114 -3.29 0.02 12.77
N ASN A 115 -3.98 0.75 13.66
CA ASN A 115 -5.13 0.23 14.40
C ASN A 115 -6.35 -0.08 13.53
N LYS A 116 -6.54 0.68 12.44
CA LYS A 116 -7.68 0.53 11.54
C LYS A 116 -7.39 -0.36 10.35
N GLU A 117 -6.13 -0.68 10.12
CA GLU A 117 -5.62 -1.36 8.92
C GLU A 117 -6.07 -0.64 7.62
N ILE A 118 -6.19 0.70 7.66
CA ILE A 118 -6.61 1.51 6.52
C ILE A 118 -5.38 2.14 5.87
N PHE A 119 -5.18 1.79 4.62
CA PHE A 119 -4.21 2.41 3.72
C PHE A 119 -4.89 3.47 2.85
N LYS A 120 -4.25 4.62 2.68
CA LYS A 120 -4.60 5.65 1.71
C LYS A 120 -3.37 5.94 0.87
N GLY A 121 -3.51 5.95 -0.45
CA GLY A 121 -2.39 6.19 -1.37
C GLY A 121 -2.78 6.99 -2.59
N GLU A 122 -1.77 7.59 -3.20
CA GLU A 122 -1.84 8.27 -4.50
C GLU A 122 -1.00 7.50 -5.51
N LYS A 123 -1.46 7.46 -6.78
CA LYS A 123 -0.85 6.69 -7.87
C LYS A 123 -0.54 5.26 -7.45
N VAL A 124 -1.58 4.58 -6.99
CA VAL A 124 -1.48 3.23 -6.44
C VAL A 124 -1.52 2.21 -7.58
N LEU A 125 -0.50 1.36 -7.64
CA LEU A 125 -0.48 0.16 -8.47
C LEU A 125 -0.51 -1.07 -7.57
N ILE A 126 -1.55 -1.90 -7.71
CA ILE A 126 -1.63 -3.20 -7.05
C ILE A 126 -1.35 -4.28 -8.09
N ILE A 127 -0.47 -5.22 -7.77
CA ILE A 127 -0.20 -6.40 -8.60
C ILE A 127 -0.57 -7.62 -7.78
N THR A 128 -1.58 -8.35 -8.21
CA THR A 128 -1.97 -9.63 -7.61
C THR A 128 -1.04 -10.74 -8.09
N ASN A 129 -0.83 -11.76 -7.27
CA ASN A 129 0.05 -12.89 -7.65
C ASN A 129 1.41 -12.41 -8.17
N TYR A 130 2.03 -11.48 -7.47
CA TYR A 130 3.29 -10.83 -7.88
C TYR A 130 4.37 -11.86 -8.19
N LYS A 131 5.02 -11.70 -9.35
CA LYS A 131 6.00 -12.64 -9.92
C LYS A 131 5.42 -13.99 -10.39
N LEU A 132 4.12 -14.16 -10.42
CA LEU A 132 3.46 -15.33 -10.99
C LEU A 132 2.87 -14.99 -12.37
N PRO A 133 2.64 -16.00 -13.24
CA PRO A 133 2.19 -15.77 -14.63
C PRO A 133 0.82 -15.10 -14.75
N LYS A 134 -0.07 -15.31 -13.78
CA LYS A 134 -1.47 -14.85 -13.82
C LYS A 134 -1.68 -13.71 -12.84
N SER A 135 -1.09 -12.55 -13.12
CA SER A 135 -1.22 -11.34 -12.31
C SER A 135 -2.15 -10.34 -12.98
N ASP A 136 -3.12 -9.85 -12.22
CA ASP A 136 -3.88 -8.67 -12.57
C ASP A 136 -3.20 -7.42 -12.03
N LYS A 137 -3.38 -6.28 -12.71
CA LYS A 137 -2.86 -5.00 -12.26
C LYS A 137 -4.01 -4.01 -12.11
N PHE A 138 -4.02 -3.32 -10.97
CA PHE A 138 -4.98 -2.28 -10.66
C PHE A 138 -4.24 -0.96 -10.49
N PHE A 139 -4.58 0.02 -11.30
CA PHE A 139 -4.04 1.37 -11.22
C PHE A 139 -5.13 2.30 -10.70
N PHE A 140 -4.80 3.11 -9.70
CA PHE A 140 -5.69 4.11 -9.12
C PHE A 140 -4.94 5.42 -8.98
N GLU A 141 -5.53 6.54 -9.37
CA GLU A 141 -4.96 7.85 -9.04
C GLU A 141 -5.00 8.08 -7.54
N ASN A 142 -6.11 7.73 -6.88
CA ASN A 142 -6.25 7.75 -5.43
C ASN A 142 -7.00 6.52 -4.97
N ALA A 143 -6.56 5.91 -3.87
CA ALA A 143 -7.23 4.76 -3.28
C ALA A 143 -7.28 4.84 -1.75
N ILE A 144 -8.37 4.34 -1.20
CA ILE A 144 -8.53 4.02 0.23
C ILE A 144 -8.82 2.53 0.29
N ILE A 145 -7.97 1.79 0.99
CA ILE A 145 -8.03 0.33 1.08
C ILE A 145 -8.08 -0.07 2.55
N ASN A 146 -9.09 -0.82 2.93
CA ASN A 146 -9.09 -1.53 4.19
C ASN A 146 -8.37 -2.87 3.98
N LEU A 147 -7.15 -2.98 4.50
CA LEU A 147 -6.31 -4.17 4.31
C LEU A 147 -6.82 -5.38 5.09
N LYS A 148 -7.66 -5.19 6.11
CA LYS A 148 -8.21 -6.28 6.92
C LYS A 148 -9.22 -7.12 6.15
N ASP A 149 -10.11 -6.46 5.41
CA ASP A 149 -11.20 -7.10 4.66
C ASP A 149 -11.07 -6.93 3.14
N GLN A 150 -9.92 -6.40 2.69
CA GLN A 150 -9.58 -6.23 1.28
C GLN A 150 -10.56 -5.32 0.51
N ARG A 151 -11.35 -4.49 1.22
CA ARG A 151 -12.27 -3.54 0.58
C ARG A 151 -11.53 -2.28 0.16
N PHE A 152 -11.91 -1.76 -0.99
CA PHE A 152 -11.35 -0.51 -1.47
C PHE A 152 -12.41 0.38 -2.13
N ILE A 153 -12.11 1.67 -2.14
CA ILE A 153 -12.72 2.69 -2.99
C ILE A 153 -11.59 3.47 -3.66
N ALA A 154 -11.76 3.79 -4.94
CA ALA A 154 -10.71 4.44 -5.71
C ALA A 154 -11.27 5.37 -6.79
N LYS A 155 -10.42 6.29 -7.26
CA LYS A 155 -10.68 7.21 -8.37
C LYS A 155 -9.73 6.91 -9.53
N ASP A 156 -10.23 7.21 -10.73
CA ASP A 156 -9.47 7.10 -11.99
C ASP A 156 -8.79 5.72 -12.09
N THR A 157 -9.66 4.72 -12.20
CA THR A 157 -9.28 3.31 -12.13
C THR A 157 -8.97 2.75 -13.52
N GLU A 158 -7.86 2.04 -13.63
CA GLU A 158 -7.56 1.15 -14.76
C GLU A 158 -7.21 -0.24 -14.21
N ILE A 159 -7.83 -1.28 -14.77
CA ILE A 159 -7.57 -2.68 -14.43
C ILE A 159 -7.08 -3.39 -15.66
N GLU A 160 -5.90 -3.97 -15.59
CA GLU A 160 -5.37 -4.91 -16.57
C GLU A 160 -5.58 -6.33 -16.05
N ILE A 161 -6.39 -7.10 -16.73
CA ILE A 161 -6.69 -8.48 -16.38
C ILE A 161 -5.69 -9.38 -17.11
N HIS A 162 -5.23 -10.45 -16.50
CA HIS A 162 -4.29 -11.37 -17.12
C HIS A 162 -4.88 -12.01 -18.40
N LYS A 163 -4.04 -12.17 -19.41
CA LYS A 163 -4.43 -12.56 -20.78
C LYS A 163 -5.21 -13.88 -20.83
N ASP A 164 -4.85 -14.85 -20.02
CA ASP A 164 -5.42 -16.19 -20.06
C ASP A 164 -6.87 -16.27 -19.54
N ILE A 165 -7.46 -15.16 -19.03
CA ILE A 165 -8.81 -15.21 -18.45
C ILE A 165 -9.88 -15.57 -19.46
N PHE A 166 -9.66 -15.26 -20.74
CA PHE A 166 -10.58 -15.56 -21.85
C PHE A 166 -10.05 -16.65 -22.79
N ASP A 167 -9.10 -17.49 -22.32
CA ASP A 167 -8.45 -18.55 -23.10
C ASP A 167 -7.82 -18.07 -24.43
N ASN A 168 -7.45 -16.78 -24.50
CA ASN A 168 -6.84 -16.16 -25.67
C ASN A 168 -5.70 -15.22 -25.27
N THR A 169 -4.46 -15.68 -25.45
CA THR A 169 -3.23 -14.96 -25.10
C THR A 169 -2.93 -13.75 -25.99
N GLU A 170 -3.63 -13.62 -27.13
CA GLU A 170 -3.50 -12.48 -28.04
C GLU A 170 -4.28 -11.22 -27.58
N ASN A 171 -5.14 -11.38 -26.59
CA ASN A 171 -5.93 -10.30 -26.02
C ASN A 171 -5.19 -9.58 -24.88
N ASP A 172 -5.49 -8.27 -24.72
CA ASP A 172 -5.05 -7.45 -23.59
C ASP A 172 -6.30 -6.88 -22.87
N PRO A 173 -7.05 -7.70 -22.11
CA PRO A 173 -8.30 -7.29 -21.49
C PRO A 173 -8.04 -6.22 -20.42
N ARG A 174 -8.78 -5.11 -20.51
CA ARG A 174 -8.67 -3.99 -19.60
C ARG A 174 -9.97 -3.25 -19.40
N ILE A 175 -10.13 -2.71 -18.21
CA ILE A 175 -11.29 -1.92 -17.82
C ILE A 175 -10.81 -0.58 -17.29
N LYS A 176 -11.44 0.51 -17.72
CA LYS A 176 -11.23 1.85 -17.17
C LYS A 176 -12.53 2.37 -16.58
N GLY A 177 -12.45 3.16 -15.53
CA GLY A 177 -13.60 3.81 -14.93
C GLY A 177 -13.21 5.06 -14.13
N VAL A 178 -14.13 6.00 -13.99
CA VAL A 178 -13.91 7.25 -13.25
C VAL A 178 -13.77 6.98 -11.75
N SER A 179 -14.46 5.96 -11.25
CA SER A 179 -14.31 5.49 -9.87
C SER A 179 -14.56 4.00 -9.78
N SER A 180 -14.05 3.39 -8.74
CA SER A 180 -14.29 1.98 -8.47
C SER A 180 -14.40 1.72 -6.97
N GLU A 181 -15.08 0.62 -6.67
CA GLU A 181 -15.13 0.00 -5.36
C GLU A 181 -15.12 -1.51 -5.49
N GLY A 182 -14.69 -2.20 -4.46
CA GLY A 182 -14.66 -3.65 -4.51
C GLY A 182 -13.95 -4.31 -3.34
N ASN A 183 -13.75 -5.60 -3.51
CA ASN A 183 -13.03 -6.45 -2.58
C ASN A 183 -12.30 -7.56 -3.33
N GLU A 184 -11.86 -8.62 -2.64
CA GLU A 184 -11.20 -9.77 -3.25
C GLU A 184 -12.07 -10.50 -4.29
N ASN A 185 -13.41 -10.46 -4.15
CA ASN A 185 -14.34 -11.24 -4.97
C ASN A 185 -14.87 -10.49 -6.19
N TYR A 186 -15.01 -9.17 -6.09
CA TYR A 186 -15.55 -8.36 -7.19
C TYR A 186 -14.97 -6.94 -7.19
N THR A 187 -15.11 -6.30 -8.35
CA THR A 187 -14.85 -4.87 -8.53
C THR A 187 -15.97 -4.26 -9.35
N VAL A 188 -16.51 -3.13 -8.88
CA VAL A 188 -17.50 -2.33 -9.60
C VAL A 188 -16.82 -1.03 -10.05
N LEU A 189 -16.94 -0.70 -11.34
CA LEU A 189 -16.44 0.52 -11.92
C LEU A 189 -17.62 1.38 -12.39
N ASN A 190 -17.61 2.66 -12.09
CA ASN A 190 -18.59 3.62 -12.58
C ASN A 190 -18.07 4.31 -13.85
N LYS A 191 -18.97 4.55 -14.82
CA LYS A 191 -18.66 5.05 -16.16
C LYS A 191 -17.55 4.22 -16.78
N GLY A 192 -17.79 2.91 -16.82
CA GLY A 192 -16.81 1.91 -17.21
C GLY A 192 -16.67 1.78 -18.72
N VAL A 193 -15.42 1.52 -19.16
CA VAL A 193 -15.09 1.15 -20.54
C VAL A 193 -14.25 -0.12 -20.50
N PHE A 194 -14.71 -1.15 -21.19
CA PHE A 194 -13.99 -2.42 -21.34
C PHE A 194 -13.57 -2.63 -22.79
N THR A 195 -12.38 -3.16 -22.98
CA THR A 195 -11.91 -3.73 -24.26
C THR A 195 -10.94 -4.87 -24.01
N SER A 196 -10.84 -5.81 -24.94
CA SER A 196 -9.79 -6.84 -24.95
C SER A 196 -8.79 -6.68 -26.11
N CYS A 197 -8.89 -5.59 -26.88
CA CYS A 197 -7.97 -5.32 -27.99
C CYS A 197 -6.52 -5.18 -27.52
N LYS A 198 -5.56 -5.47 -28.41
CA LYS A 198 -4.12 -5.27 -28.12
C LYS A 198 -3.84 -3.84 -27.67
N LYS A 199 -2.92 -3.67 -26.73
CA LYS A 199 -2.51 -2.33 -26.23
C LYS A 199 -1.80 -1.48 -27.27
N ASN A 200 -1.21 -2.11 -28.29
CA ASN A 200 -0.47 -1.41 -29.34
C ASN A 200 -1.39 -0.65 -30.33
N ASP A 201 -2.70 -0.92 -30.27
CA ASP A 201 -3.68 -0.20 -31.08
C ASP A 201 -3.97 1.15 -30.39
N ASN A 202 -3.63 2.24 -31.05
CA ASN A 202 -3.88 3.61 -30.54
C ASN A 202 -5.37 3.89 -30.30
N CYS A 203 -6.24 3.18 -31.01
CA CYS A 203 -7.69 3.18 -30.82
C CYS A 203 -8.17 1.73 -30.87
N PRO A 204 -8.74 1.17 -29.79
CA PRO A 204 -9.25 -0.21 -29.85
C PRO A 204 -10.35 -0.29 -30.91
N PRO A 205 -10.32 -1.31 -31.79
CA PRO A 205 -11.36 -1.49 -32.83
C PRO A 205 -12.77 -1.68 -32.24
N TRP A 206 -12.86 -2.06 -30.96
CA TRP A 206 -14.13 -2.09 -30.24
C TRP A 206 -13.94 -1.83 -28.74
N ALA A 207 -14.94 -1.27 -28.11
CA ALA A 207 -15.04 -1.10 -26.68
C ALA A 207 -16.51 -1.14 -26.24
N ILE A 208 -16.76 -1.66 -25.04
CA ILE A 208 -18.07 -1.61 -24.39
C ILE A 208 -18.04 -0.48 -23.37
N GLN A 209 -18.96 0.46 -23.48
CA GLN A 209 -19.18 1.52 -22.50
C GLN A 209 -20.44 1.23 -21.71
N SER A 210 -20.43 1.45 -20.40
CA SER A 210 -21.55 1.19 -19.53
C SER A 210 -21.55 2.16 -18.35
N LYS A 211 -22.72 2.44 -17.79
CA LYS A 211 -22.83 3.23 -16.56
C LYS A 211 -22.09 2.56 -15.42
N THR A 212 -22.24 1.25 -15.29
CA THR A 212 -21.46 0.44 -14.37
C THR A 212 -20.95 -0.83 -15.04
N ILE A 213 -19.72 -1.24 -14.68
CA ILE A 213 -19.17 -2.55 -15.06
C ILE A 213 -18.80 -3.27 -13.76
N LYS A 214 -19.37 -4.46 -13.55
CA LYS A 214 -19.01 -5.33 -12.44
C LYS A 214 -18.15 -6.49 -12.92
N HIS A 215 -16.91 -6.53 -12.48
CA HIS A 215 -16.03 -7.68 -12.65
C HIS A 215 -16.21 -8.64 -11.48
N ASP A 216 -16.85 -9.77 -11.71
CA ASP A 216 -16.96 -10.88 -10.76
C ASP A 216 -15.76 -11.81 -10.95
N LYS A 217 -14.82 -11.75 -10.02
CA LYS A 217 -13.54 -12.48 -10.10
C LYS A 217 -13.72 -13.98 -9.85
N ILE A 218 -14.76 -14.36 -9.09
CA ILE A 218 -15.08 -15.77 -8.81
C ILE A 218 -15.69 -16.43 -10.05
N LYS A 219 -16.70 -15.79 -10.62
CA LYS A 219 -17.39 -16.28 -11.81
C LYS A 219 -16.62 -16.00 -13.11
N LYS A 220 -15.57 -15.18 -13.05
CA LYS A 220 -14.81 -14.70 -14.22
C LYS A 220 -15.70 -14.06 -15.28
N THR A 221 -16.64 -13.22 -14.86
CA THR A 221 -17.62 -12.57 -15.74
C THR A 221 -17.55 -11.06 -15.60
N LEU A 222 -17.87 -10.36 -16.68
CA LEU A 222 -18.12 -8.92 -16.71
C LEU A 222 -19.63 -8.70 -16.93
N ASN A 223 -20.26 -8.00 -16.00
CA ASN A 223 -21.67 -7.63 -16.07
C ASN A 223 -21.75 -6.13 -16.33
N TYR A 224 -22.61 -5.73 -17.26
CA TYR A 224 -22.78 -4.35 -17.70
C TYR A 224 -24.19 -3.88 -17.34
N ASP A 225 -24.30 -2.67 -16.80
CA ASP A 225 -25.56 -2.05 -16.46
C ASP A 225 -25.57 -0.60 -17.01
N ASN A 226 -26.60 -0.26 -17.78
CA ASN A 226 -26.80 1.02 -18.48
C ASN A 226 -27.88 1.87 -17.81
#